data_9a208d334206396e23e46d257eb2c13c
#
_entry.id   9a208d334206396e23e46d257eb2c13c
#
_cell.length_a   1.000
_cell.length_b   1.000
_cell.length_c   1.000
_cell.angle_alpha   90.00
_cell.angle_beta   90.00
_cell.angle_gamma   90.00
#
_symmetry.space_group_name_H-M   'P 1'
#
loop_
_entity.id
_entity.type
_entity.pdbx_description
1 polymer ?
#
loop_
_entity_poly.entity_id
_entity_poly.type
_entity_poly.pdbx_seq_one_letter_code
_entity_poly.pdbx_strand_id
1 'polypeptide(L)'
;KTYVAELMERARAAQKVAEKLAQVSRVKQVLCVTHLPQLAAMADIHFSVEKGEREGRTYTSVEELNREQRCRELARLTGGAHITAAMLAGAEELIASAEQYKAALNSKNK
;
A
#
# COMPACT_ATOMS: atom_id res chain seq x y z
N LYS A 1 -9.67 17.00 -19.51
CA LYS A 1 -8.78 16.08 -20.23
C LYS A 1 -7.37 16.07 -19.65
N THR A 2 -6.80 17.25 -19.44
CA THR A 2 -5.48 17.40 -18.81
C THR A 2 -5.47 16.79 -17.41
N TYR A 3 -6.58 16.94 -16.71
CA TYR A 3 -6.77 16.43 -15.35
C TYR A 3 -6.64 14.92 -15.27
N VAL A 4 -7.30 14.21 -16.20
CA VAL A 4 -7.25 12.74 -16.23
C VAL A 4 -5.85 12.25 -16.58
N ALA A 5 -5.17 12.93 -17.53
CA ALA A 5 -3.82 12.58 -17.91
C ALA A 5 -2.84 12.73 -16.74
N GLU A 6 -2.95 13.80 -15.97
CA GLU A 6 -2.09 14.02 -14.78
C GLU A 6 -2.30 12.94 -13.72
N LEU A 7 -3.55 12.55 -13.45
CA LEU A 7 -3.85 11.49 -12.50
C LEU A 7 -3.26 10.17 -12.93
N MET A 8 -3.36 9.84 -14.21
CA MET A 8 -2.77 8.61 -14.76
C MET A 8 -1.25 8.62 -14.66
N GLU A 9 -0.62 9.75 -14.94
CA GLU A 9 0.83 9.90 -14.79
C GLU A 9 1.28 9.70 -13.36
N ARG A 10 0.56 10.26 -12.40
CA ARG A 10 0.86 10.07 -10.97
C ARG A 10 0.71 8.62 -10.55
N ALA A 11 -0.32 7.93 -11.02
CA ALA A 11 -0.53 6.52 -10.73
C ALA A 11 0.61 5.66 -11.31
N ARG A 12 1.05 5.96 -12.53
CA ARG A 12 2.19 5.27 -13.15
C ARG A 12 3.48 5.52 -12.39
N ALA A 13 3.71 6.76 -11.98
CA ALA A 13 4.89 7.11 -11.20
C ALA A 13 4.90 6.37 -9.87
N ALA A 14 3.75 6.32 -9.18
CA ALA A 14 3.61 5.59 -7.92
C ALA A 14 3.91 4.11 -8.11
N GLN A 15 3.40 3.50 -9.18
CA GLN A 15 3.65 2.09 -9.48
C GLN A 15 5.13 1.82 -9.72
N LYS A 16 5.80 2.68 -10.48
CA LYS A 16 7.24 2.54 -10.74
C LYS A 16 8.08 2.68 -9.49
N VAL A 17 7.72 3.62 -8.62
CA VAL A 17 8.41 3.78 -7.33
C VAL A 17 8.20 2.53 -6.46
N ALA A 18 6.98 2.01 -6.40
CA ALA A 18 6.67 0.81 -5.65
C ALA A 18 7.50 -0.38 -6.13
N GLU A 19 7.60 -0.57 -7.45
CA GLU A 19 8.39 -1.64 -8.05
C GLU A 19 9.88 -1.49 -7.73
N LYS A 20 10.39 -0.26 -7.78
CA LYS A 20 11.79 -0.01 -7.44
C LYS A 20 12.07 -0.29 -5.97
N LEU A 21 11.18 0.11 -5.08
CA LEU A 21 11.32 -0.20 -3.65
C LEU A 21 11.28 -1.70 -3.40
N ALA A 22 10.44 -2.44 -4.11
CA ALA A 22 10.40 -3.89 -4.02
C ALA A 22 11.74 -4.52 -4.44
N GLN A 23 12.35 -4.01 -5.50
CA GLN A 23 13.68 -4.46 -5.95
C GLN A 23 14.75 -4.21 -4.88
N VAL A 24 14.77 -2.99 -4.33
CA VAL A 24 15.74 -2.63 -3.28
C VAL A 24 15.53 -3.48 -2.03
N SER A 25 14.29 -3.84 -1.70
CA SER A 25 13.97 -4.62 -0.51
C SER A 25 14.50 -6.06 -0.57
N ARG A 26 14.90 -6.54 -1.75
CA ARG A 26 15.53 -7.87 -1.88
C ARG A 26 16.91 -7.91 -1.26
N VAL A 27 17.59 -6.77 -1.20
CA VAL A 27 18.99 -6.69 -0.71
C VAL A 27 19.13 -5.80 0.53
N LYS A 28 18.15 -4.96 0.82
CA LYS A 28 18.16 -4.06 1.96
C LYS A 28 16.78 -4.00 2.61
N GLN A 29 16.75 -3.66 3.89
CA GLN A 29 15.49 -3.38 4.56
C GLN A 29 14.99 -2.00 4.12
N VAL A 30 13.73 -1.92 3.72
CA VAL A 30 13.10 -0.67 3.30
C VAL A 30 11.94 -0.36 4.24
N LEU A 31 11.94 0.84 4.80
CA LEU A 31 10.82 1.36 5.57
C LEU A 31 10.23 2.54 4.80
N CYS A 32 8.96 2.46 4.47
CA CYS A 32 8.28 3.48 3.67
C CYS A 32 7.02 3.97 4.40
N VAL A 33 6.89 5.28 4.55
CA VAL A 33 5.67 5.90 5.07
C VAL A 33 4.94 6.52 3.89
N THR A 34 3.72 6.08 3.63
CA THR A 34 3.00 6.48 2.43
C THR A 34 1.48 6.49 2.66
N HIS A 35 0.80 7.27 1.83
CA HIS A 35 -0.66 7.25 1.71
C HIS A 35 -1.11 6.73 0.34
N LEU A 36 -0.17 6.21 -0.46
CA LEU A 36 -0.47 5.73 -1.81
C LEU A 36 -0.74 4.23 -1.78
N PRO A 37 -1.91 3.78 -2.29
CA PRO A 37 -2.25 2.36 -2.24
C PRO A 37 -1.28 1.46 -3.01
N GLN A 38 -0.69 1.93 -4.11
CA GLN A 38 0.29 1.14 -4.87
C GLN A 38 1.51 0.78 -4.04
N LEU A 39 2.03 1.74 -3.24
CA LEU A 39 3.18 1.49 -2.39
C LEU A 39 2.81 0.58 -1.21
N ALA A 40 1.66 0.84 -0.60
CA ALA A 40 1.19 0.02 0.52
C ALA A 40 0.94 -1.43 0.08
N ALA A 41 0.39 -1.64 -1.12
CA ALA A 41 0.13 -2.98 -1.65
C ALA A 41 1.43 -3.76 -1.88
N MET A 42 2.52 -3.09 -2.21
CA MET A 42 3.81 -3.72 -2.49
C MET A 42 4.54 -4.16 -1.21
N ALA A 43 4.11 -3.71 -0.05
CA ALA A 43 4.77 -4.03 1.21
C ALA A 43 4.70 -5.53 1.54
N ASP A 44 5.77 -6.07 2.07
CA ASP A 44 5.77 -7.42 2.63
C ASP A 44 5.03 -7.43 3.97
N ILE A 45 5.21 -6.37 4.76
CA ILE A 45 4.53 -6.17 6.04
C ILE A 45 3.97 -4.76 6.05
N HIS A 46 2.70 -4.64 6.42
CA HIS A 46 1.97 -3.37 6.43
C HIS A 46 1.55 -3.04 7.86
N PHE A 47 1.99 -1.88 8.34
CA PHE A 47 1.61 -1.37 9.66
C PHE A 47 0.67 -0.19 9.52
N SER A 48 -0.34 -0.15 10.38
CA SER A 48 -1.19 1.02 10.55
C SER A 48 -0.70 1.81 11.76
N VAL A 49 -0.58 3.11 11.59
CA VAL A 49 -0.16 4.02 12.66
C VAL A 49 -1.33 4.95 12.98
N GLU A 50 -1.79 4.90 14.21
CA GLU A 50 -2.90 5.74 14.66
C GLU A 50 -2.48 6.59 15.85
N LYS A 51 -2.97 7.85 15.85
CA LYS A 51 -2.80 8.76 16.98
C LYS A 51 -4.14 8.95 17.66
N GLY A 52 -4.14 8.93 18.98
CA GLY A 52 -5.35 9.15 19.76
C GLY A 52 -5.06 9.91 21.04
N GLU A 53 -6.13 10.28 21.74
CA GLU A 53 -6.04 10.92 23.04
C GLU A 53 -6.69 10.03 24.09
N ARG A 54 -6.03 9.92 25.24
CA ARG A 54 -6.54 9.23 26.40
C ARG A 54 -6.18 10.04 27.63
N GLU A 55 -7.18 10.47 28.40
CA GLU A 55 -7.01 11.24 29.64
C GLU A 55 -6.14 12.47 29.43
N GLY A 56 -6.37 13.22 28.32
CA GLY A 56 -5.64 14.42 27.99
C GLY A 56 -4.22 14.21 27.46
N ARG A 57 -3.83 12.95 27.24
CA ARG A 57 -2.52 12.60 26.67
C ARG A 57 -2.66 12.05 25.28
N THR A 58 -1.74 12.46 24.40
CA THR A 58 -1.66 11.90 23.06
C THR A 58 -0.88 10.60 23.09
N TYR A 59 -1.39 9.59 22.42
CA TYR A 59 -0.68 8.32 22.25
C TYR A 59 -0.63 7.94 20.78
N THR A 60 0.36 7.14 20.43
CA THR A 60 0.51 6.58 19.09
C THR A 60 0.48 5.07 19.21
N SER A 61 -0.36 4.42 18.42
CA SER A 61 -0.39 2.96 18.34
C SER A 61 0.04 2.50 16.96
N VAL A 62 0.77 1.39 16.92
CA VAL A 62 1.24 0.76 15.68
C VAL A 62 0.74 -0.67 15.69
N GLU A 63 0.05 -1.07 14.64
CA GLU A 63 -0.53 -2.39 14.50
C GLU A 63 -0.15 -3.02 13.17
N GLU A 64 0.33 -4.26 13.20
CA GLU A 64 0.57 -5.02 11.98
C GLU A 64 -0.77 -5.49 11.43
N LEU A 65 -1.00 -5.25 10.13
CA LEU A 65 -2.26 -5.58 9.49
C LEU A 65 -2.18 -6.96 8.83
N ASN A 66 -3.26 -7.77 9.01
CA ASN A 66 -3.42 -9.00 8.27
C ASN A 66 -3.97 -8.71 6.87
N ARG A 67 -4.17 -9.74 6.04
CA ARG A 67 -4.61 -9.58 4.65
C ARG A 67 -5.93 -8.83 4.55
N GLU A 68 -6.92 -9.20 5.36
CA GLU A 68 -8.23 -8.53 5.34
C GLU A 68 -8.13 -7.08 5.75
N GLN A 69 -7.38 -6.79 6.81
CA GLN A 69 -7.17 -5.43 7.29
C GLN A 69 -6.42 -4.59 6.25
N ARG A 70 -5.46 -5.17 5.56
CA ARG A 70 -4.73 -4.52 4.47
C ARG A 70 -5.67 -4.11 3.35
N CYS A 71 -6.57 -5.00 2.94
CA CYS A 71 -7.56 -4.69 1.88
C CYS A 71 -8.44 -3.52 2.29
N ARG A 72 -8.91 -3.50 3.52
CA ARG A 72 -9.72 -2.39 4.03
C ARG A 72 -8.95 -1.08 4.06
N GLU A 73 -7.71 -1.11 4.48
CA GLU A 73 -6.88 0.09 4.53
C GLU A 73 -6.59 0.62 3.13
N LEU A 74 -6.28 -0.25 2.17
CA LEU A 74 -6.07 0.16 0.79
C LEU A 74 -7.35 0.75 0.20
N ALA A 75 -8.50 0.14 0.47
CA ALA A 75 -9.79 0.67 0.01
C ALA A 75 -10.04 2.05 0.60
N ARG A 76 -9.74 2.26 1.88
CA ARG A 76 -9.87 3.56 2.53
C ARG A 76 -8.97 4.60 1.88
N LEU A 77 -7.73 4.26 1.57
CA LEU A 77 -6.79 5.15 0.90
C LEU A 77 -7.26 5.55 -0.49
N THR A 78 -7.98 4.67 -1.16
CA THR A 78 -8.48 4.90 -2.52
C THR A 78 -9.74 5.76 -2.54
N GLY A 79 -10.69 5.51 -1.62
CA GLY A 79 -12.03 6.02 -1.77
C GLY A 79 -12.61 6.85 -0.64
N GLY A 80 -11.93 7.04 0.47
CA GLY A 80 -12.41 7.87 1.57
C GLY A 80 -13.38 7.18 2.53
N ALA A 81 -14.49 7.85 2.89
CA ALA A 81 -15.32 7.47 4.03
C ALA A 81 -16.14 6.19 3.87
N HIS A 82 -16.56 5.88 2.65
CA HIS A 82 -17.39 4.70 2.39
C HIS A 82 -16.60 3.66 1.61
N ILE A 83 -16.49 2.47 2.20
CA ILE A 83 -15.82 1.34 1.56
C ILE A 83 -16.88 0.44 0.92
N THR A 84 -16.81 0.28 -0.40
CA THR A 84 -17.73 -0.56 -1.15
C THR A 84 -17.12 -1.94 -1.41
N ALA A 85 -17.96 -2.91 -1.78
CA ALA A 85 -17.48 -4.24 -2.17
C ALA A 85 -16.54 -4.16 -3.37
N ALA A 86 -16.82 -3.27 -4.34
CA ALA A 86 -15.95 -3.07 -5.50
C ALA A 86 -14.58 -2.53 -5.11
N MET A 87 -14.52 -1.63 -4.13
CA MET A 87 -13.26 -1.08 -3.62
C MET A 87 -12.43 -2.15 -2.92
N LEU A 88 -13.07 -3.02 -2.14
CA LEU A 88 -12.39 -4.14 -1.49
C LEU A 88 -11.85 -5.14 -2.51
N ALA A 89 -12.61 -5.45 -3.55
CA ALA A 89 -12.17 -6.31 -4.63
C ALA A 89 -10.98 -5.70 -5.38
N GLY A 90 -11.00 -4.40 -5.64
CA GLY A 90 -9.89 -3.68 -6.25
C GLY A 90 -8.63 -3.70 -5.39
N ALA A 91 -8.79 -3.54 -4.08
CA ALA A 91 -7.67 -3.61 -3.14
C ALA A 91 -7.05 -5.02 -3.13
N GLU A 92 -7.88 -6.07 -3.12
CA GLU A 92 -7.41 -7.45 -3.17
C GLU A 92 -6.63 -7.71 -4.46
N GLU A 93 -7.13 -7.23 -5.59
CA GLU A 93 -6.45 -7.34 -6.87
C GLU A 93 -5.10 -6.64 -6.86
N LEU A 94 -5.04 -5.46 -6.26
CA LEU A 94 -3.81 -4.68 -6.18
C LEU A 94 -2.75 -5.43 -5.36
N ILE A 95 -3.14 -6.01 -4.23
CA ILE A 95 -2.22 -6.81 -3.41
C ILE A 95 -1.79 -8.07 -4.14
N ALA A 96 -2.72 -8.76 -4.80
CA ALA A 96 -2.41 -9.98 -5.55
C ALA A 96 -1.42 -9.68 -6.69
N SER A 97 -1.60 -8.58 -7.42
CA SER A 97 -0.69 -8.16 -8.47
C SER A 97 0.70 -7.84 -7.91
N ALA A 98 0.76 -7.18 -6.75
CA ALA A 98 2.02 -6.89 -6.08
C ALA A 98 2.75 -8.17 -5.67
N GLU A 99 2.02 -9.15 -5.16
CA GLU A 99 2.58 -10.45 -4.78
C GLU A 99 3.16 -11.18 -5.98
N GLN A 100 2.47 -11.15 -7.12
CA GLN A 100 2.97 -11.75 -8.37
C GLN A 100 4.24 -11.07 -8.84
N TYR A 101 4.29 -9.75 -8.79
CA TYR A 101 5.50 -8.99 -9.15
C TYR A 101 6.68 -9.39 -8.26
N LYS A 102 6.47 -9.43 -6.96
CA LYS A 102 7.53 -9.79 -6.00
C LYS A 102 7.99 -11.24 -6.18
N ALA A 103 7.06 -12.15 -6.45
CA ALA A 103 7.40 -13.54 -6.71
C ALA A 103 8.30 -13.68 -7.95
N ALA A 104 8.01 -12.90 -9.00
CA ALA A 104 8.84 -12.87 -10.20
C ALA A 104 10.25 -12.34 -9.91
N LEU A 105 10.38 -11.33 -9.05
CA LEU A 105 11.68 -10.81 -8.62
C LEU A 105 12.48 -11.88 -7.89
N ASN A 106 11.85 -12.61 -6.98
CA ASN A 106 12.52 -13.68 -6.22
C ASN A 106 12.98 -14.80 -7.12
N SER A 107 12.18 -15.13 -8.13
CA SER A 107 12.53 -16.17 -9.12
C SER A 107 13.77 -15.79 -9.93
N LYS A 108 13.89 -14.52 -10.32
CA LYS A 108 15.04 -14.03 -11.10
C LYS A 108 16.34 -13.98 -10.31
N ASN A 109 16.26 -13.91 -8.99
CA ASN A 109 17.43 -13.80 -8.11
C ASN A 109 17.98 -15.16 -7.65
N LYS A 110 17.43 -16.23 -8.21
CA LYS A 110 17.96 -17.59 -7.93
C LYS A 110 18.98 -18.02 -9.01
#